data_17bb6d134accd7a5abf2c5cd98a98393
#
_entry.id   17bb6d134accd7a5abf2c5cd98a98393
#
_cell.length_a   1.000
_cell.length_b   1.000
_cell.length_c   1.000
_cell.angle_alpha   90.00
_cell.angle_beta   90.00
_cell.angle_gamma   90.00
#
_symmetry.space_group_name_H-M   'P 1'
#
loop_
_entity.id
_entity.type
_entity.pdbx_description
1 polymer ?
#
loop_
_entity_poly.entity_id
_entity_poly.type
_entity_poly.pdbx_seq_one_letter_code
_entity_poly.pdbx_strand_id
1 'polypeptide(L)'
;MRLLGDGIQWMLGPEPKNLSPVWTQEVLQLFLRENGEKYSQDSISTLPIPKWGGNLLLLEGTDTTDPNCLKGLLWATPFMNDIVRVAAFSITSEHQSKGYGRAAWNHFVDSAIKGGFSKVQLEVKASNTRGQEFYRKRGLVIMNELQGYYSSGLGYMMRGNLNKY
;
A
#
# COMPACT_ATOMS: atom_id res chain seq x y z
N MET A 1 10.39 -1.37 12.52
CA MET A 1 11.01 -2.28 11.54
C MET A 1 11.97 -1.49 10.66
N ARG A 2 13.25 -1.77 10.78
CA ARG A 2 14.29 -1.08 10.00
C ARG A 2 14.77 -1.99 8.90
N LEU A 3 14.66 -1.58 7.64
CA LEU A 3 14.90 -2.45 6.50
C LEU A 3 16.20 -2.19 5.77
N LEU A 4 16.58 -0.93 5.60
CA LEU A 4 17.80 -0.52 4.93
C LEU A 4 18.44 0.61 5.72
N GLY A 5 19.77 0.78 5.61
CA GLY A 5 20.57 1.49 6.58
C GLY A 5 20.50 3.00 6.62
N ASP A 6 19.86 3.70 5.72
CA ASP A 6 20.10 5.12 5.52
C ASP A 6 19.06 6.05 6.16
N GLY A 7 18.62 5.75 7.38
CA GLY A 7 17.64 6.58 8.07
C GLY A 7 16.25 6.51 7.45
N ILE A 8 15.98 5.50 6.65
CA ILE A 8 14.66 5.24 6.07
C ILE A 8 14.19 3.87 6.55
N GLN A 9 12.93 3.79 6.96
CA GLN A 9 12.40 2.54 7.53
C GLN A 9 10.89 2.46 7.38
N TRP A 10 10.40 1.24 7.31
CA TRP A 10 8.98 0.94 7.43
C TRP A 10 8.61 0.91 8.92
N MET A 11 7.48 1.54 9.25
CA MET A 11 6.93 1.55 10.60
C MET A 11 5.46 1.20 10.56
N LEU A 12 4.96 0.59 11.63
CA LEU A 12 3.52 0.37 11.77
C LEU A 12 2.83 1.73 11.87
N GLY A 13 1.79 1.91 11.06
CA GLY A 13 1.02 3.14 11.04
C GLY A 13 -0.17 3.11 11.99
N PRO A 14 -0.73 4.29 12.30
CA PRO A 14 -2.00 4.37 13.01
C PRO A 14 -3.15 4.02 12.06
N GLU A 15 -4.31 3.74 12.61
CA GLU A 15 -5.51 3.66 11.80
C GLU A 15 -5.71 5.00 11.06
N PRO A 16 -6.15 5.00 9.79
CA PRO A 16 -6.30 6.25 9.03
C PRO A 16 -7.17 7.31 9.70
N LYS A 17 -8.21 6.89 10.41
CA LYS A 17 -9.08 7.82 11.17
C LYS A 17 -8.33 8.60 12.25
N ASN A 18 -7.20 8.11 12.70
CA ASN A 18 -6.38 8.72 13.74
C ASN A 18 -5.22 9.57 13.19
N LEU A 19 -5.08 9.63 11.86
CA LEU A 19 -4.12 10.54 11.25
C LEU A 19 -4.61 11.99 11.42
N SER A 20 -3.69 12.89 11.77
CA SER A 20 -4.00 14.31 11.80
C SER A 20 -4.33 14.82 10.39
N PRO A 21 -5.02 15.95 10.25
CA PRO A 21 -5.29 16.53 8.92
C PRO A 21 -4.02 16.77 8.10
N VAL A 22 -2.92 17.15 8.72
CA VAL A 22 -1.64 17.39 8.02
C VAL A 22 -1.08 16.07 7.47
N TRP A 23 -1.12 15.00 8.24
CA TRP A 23 -0.70 13.67 7.79
C TRP A 23 -1.60 13.14 6.68
N THR A 24 -2.91 13.32 6.82
CA THR A 24 -3.87 12.93 5.77
C THR A 24 -3.57 13.66 4.47
N GLN A 25 -3.23 14.95 4.56
CA GLN A 25 -2.86 15.73 3.38
C GLN A 25 -1.60 15.18 2.70
N GLU A 26 -0.60 14.76 3.46
CA GLU A 26 0.62 14.15 2.88
C GLU A 26 0.29 12.82 2.20
N VAL A 27 -0.61 12.02 2.74
CA VAL A 27 -1.08 10.79 2.10
C VAL A 27 -1.76 11.12 0.77
N LEU A 28 -2.63 12.13 0.75
CA LEU A 28 -3.31 12.56 -0.49
C LEU A 28 -2.31 13.02 -1.54
N GLN A 29 -1.29 13.78 -1.14
CA GLN A 29 -0.24 14.23 -2.04
C GLN A 29 0.57 13.06 -2.60
N LEU A 30 0.87 12.06 -1.78
CA LEU A 30 1.56 10.86 -2.21
C LEU A 30 0.75 10.14 -3.30
N PHE A 31 -0.53 9.93 -3.07
CA PHE A 31 -1.39 9.24 -4.05
C PHE A 31 -1.53 10.04 -5.35
N LEU A 32 -1.72 11.34 -5.24
CA LEU A 32 -1.84 12.18 -6.44
C LEU A 32 -0.56 12.15 -7.26
N ARG A 33 0.58 12.27 -6.59
CA ARG A 33 1.88 12.32 -7.25
C ARG A 33 2.26 10.97 -7.88
N GLU A 34 2.04 9.86 -7.17
CA GLU A 34 2.49 8.56 -7.64
C GLU A 34 1.44 7.78 -8.43
N ASN A 35 0.16 7.97 -8.12
CA ASN A 35 -0.92 7.22 -8.77
C ASN A 35 -1.78 8.07 -9.71
N GLY A 36 -1.64 9.40 -9.65
CA GLY A 36 -2.46 10.31 -10.45
C GLY A 36 -3.92 10.35 -10.03
N GLU A 37 -4.27 9.78 -8.88
CA GLU A 37 -5.65 9.76 -8.38
C GLU A 37 -5.83 10.78 -7.28
N LYS A 38 -6.91 11.58 -7.39
CA LYS A 38 -7.27 12.60 -6.42
C LYS A 38 -8.37 12.05 -5.51
N TYR A 39 -8.05 11.89 -4.22
CA TYR A 39 -9.00 11.46 -3.21
C TYR A 39 -9.32 12.62 -2.26
N SER A 40 -10.41 12.49 -1.50
CA SER A 40 -10.77 13.45 -0.47
C SER A 40 -10.18 13.02 0.88
N GLN A 41 -10.11 13.96 1.82
CA GLN A 41 -9.71 13.64 3.20
C GLN A 41 -10.65 12.60 3.81
N ASP A 42 -11.96 12.72 3.58
CA ASP A 42 -12.94 11.79 4.11
C ASP A 42 -12.73 10.37 3.57
N SER A 43 -12.40 10.23 2.28
CA SER A 43 -12.17 8.91 1.69
C SER A 43 -10.96 8.20 2.31
N ILE A 44 -9.95 8.96 2.74
CA ILE A 44 -8.79 8.41 3.43
C ILE A 44 -9.13 8.08 4.89
N SER A 45 -9.71 9.03 5.61
CA SER A 45 -9.96 8.86 7.05
C SER A 45 -10.99 7.79 7.37
N THR A 46 -11.83 7.41 6.41
CA THR A 46 -12.83 6.35 6.59
C THR A 46 -12.35 4.97 6.15
N LEU A 47 -11.15 4.85 5.61
CA LEU A 47 -10.60 3.53 5.25
C LEU A 47 -10.45 2.67 6.51
N PRO A 48 -11.03 1.47 6.54
CA PRO A 48 -10.99 0.60 7.71
C PRO A 48 -9.70 -0.21 7.78
N ILE A 49 -8.57 0.46 7.89
CA ILE A 49 -7.27 -0.20 7.97
C ILE A 49 -6.91 -0.36 9.44
N PRO A 50 -6.87 -1.59 9.98
CA PRO A 50 -6.52 -1.80 11.38
C PRO A 50 -5.02 -1.59 11.64
N LYS A 51 -4.65 -1.52 12.91
CA LYS A 51 -3.24 -1.58 13.32
C LYS A 51 -2.79 -3.02 13.24
N TRP A 52 -1.90 -3.31 12.29
CA TRP A 52 -1.33 -4.65 12.10
C TRP A 52 -0.21 -4.58 11.08
N GLY A 53 0.42 -5.71 10.77
CA GLY A 53 1.55 -5.75 9.81
C GLY A 53 1.20 -5.40 8.37
N GLY A 54 -0.06 -5.18 8.05
CA GLY A 54 -0.52 -4.66 6.75
C GLY A 54 -0.84 -3.16 6.78
N ASN A 55 -0.44 -2.46 7.83
CA ASN A 55 -0.57 -1.00 7.93
C ASN A 55 0.81 -0.41 8.17
N LEU A 56 1.48 -0.01 7.09
CA LEU A 56 2.88 0.38 7.12
C LEU A 56 3.08 1.76 6.48
N LEU A 57 3.93 2.57 7.10
CA LEU A 57 4.38 3.84 6.57
C LEU A 57 5.90 3.79 6.38
N LEU A 58 6.37 4.24 5.22
CA LEU A 58 7.81 4.38 4.95
C LEU A 58 8.22 5.80 5.31
N LEU A 59 9.06 5.94 6.32
CA LEU A 59 9.47 7.23 6.87
C LEU A 59 10.97 7.43 6.74
N GLU A 60 11.36 8.61 6.29
CA GLU A 60 12.76 8.99 6.11
C GLU A 60 13.17 10.07 7.11
N GLY A 61 14.34 9.89 7.71
CA GLY A 61 14.92 10.86 8.61
C GLY A 61 14.74 10.51 10.08
N THR A 62 15.20 11.39 10.95
CA THR A 62 15.17 11.22 12.41
C THR A 62 13.93 11.81 13.05
N ASP A 63 13.31 12.80 12.40
CA ASP A 63 12.09 13.43 12.90
C ASP A 63 10.88 12.83 12.19
N THR A 64 10.32 11.79 12.79
CA THR A 64 9.13 11.10 12.27
C THR A 64 7.83 11.79 12.66
N THR A 65 7.89 12.94 13.34
CA THR A 65 6.71 13.76 13.63
C THR A 65 6.39 14.73 12.50
N ASP A 66 7.34 14.98 11.61
CA ASP A 66 7.16 15.83 10.43
C ASP A 66 6.53 15.03 9.31
N PRO A 67 5.30 15.39 8.83
CA PRO A 67 4.64 14.66 7.73
C PRO A 67 5.47 14.57 6.44
N ASN A 68 6.39 15.51 6.21
CA ASN A 68 7.27 15.46 5.04
C ASN A 68 8.20 14.24 5.04
N CYS A 69 8.33 13.53 6.16
CA CYS A 69 9.11 12.30 6.22
C CYS A 69 8.42 11.12 5.51
N LEU A 70 7.15 11.24 5.14
CA LEU A 70 6.40 10.17 4.49
C LEU A 70 6.91 9.94 3.05
N LYS A 71 7.40 8.72 2.78
CA LYS A 71 7.94 8.34 1.47
C LYS A 71 7.21 7.16 0.85
N GLY A 72 6.30 6.53 1.56
CA GLY A 72 5.51 5.44 1.04
C GLY A 72 4.54 4.91 2.07
N LEU A 73 3.61 4.09 1.61
CA LEU A 73 2.71 3.37 2.50
C LEU A 73 2.22 2.08 1.85
N LEU A 74 1.88 1.13 2.71
CA LEU A 74 1.13 -0.05 2.33
C LEU A 74 -0.03 -0.18 3.31
N TRP A 75 -1.25 -0.15 2.78
CA TRP A 75 -2.47 -0.31 3.56
C TRP A 75 -3.25 -1.52 3.08
N ALA A 76 -3.39 -2.51 3.94
CA ALA A 76 -4.14 -3.71 3.68
C ALA A 76 -5.11 -3.98 4.83
N THR A 77 -6.23 -4.61 4.50
CA THR A 77 -7.29 -4.88 5.46
C THR A 77 -7.87 -6.28 5.23
N PRO A 78 -8.35 -6.96 6.27
CA PRO A 78 -9.21 -8.14 6.07
C PRO A 78 -10.37 -7.77 5.16
N PHE A 79 -10.69 -8.64 4.21
CA PHE A 79 -11.71 -8.32 3.19
C PHE A 79 -12.87 -9.29 3.23
N MET A 80 -12.66 -10.57 2.94
CA MET A 80 -13.67 -11.61 3.08
C MET A 80 -12.99 -12.96 3.27
N ASN A 81 -13.63 -13.83 4.05
CA ASN A 81 -13.12 -15.19 4.32
C ASN A 81 -11.62 -15.17 4.64
N ASP A 82 -10.81 -15.81 3.78
CA ASP A 82 -9.36 -15.93 3.92
C ASP A 82 -8.59 -14.95 3.03
N ILE A 83 -9.24 -13.88 2.57
CA ILE A 83 -8.65 -12.90 1.65
C ILE A 83 -8.39 -11.58 2.37
N VAL A 84 -7.17 -11.06 2.24
CA VAL A 84 -6.85 -9.67 2.59
C VAL A 84 -6.83 -8.82 1.32
N ARG A 85 -7.18 -7.55 1.45
CA ARG A 85 -7.17 -6.62 0.32
C ARG A 85 -6.15 -5.52 0.57
N VAL A 86 -5.28 -5.31 -0.42
CA VAL A 86 -4.39 -4.15 -0.41
C VAL A 86 -5.18 -2.96 -0.95
N ALA A 87 -5.53 -2.04 -0.06
CA ALA A 87 -6.30 -0.85 -0.42
C ALA A 87 -5.43 0.22 -1.07
N ALA A 88 -4.15 0.29 -0.67
CA ALA A 88 -3.20 1.25 -1.23
C ALA A 88 -1.78 0.76 -1.03
N PHE A 89 -0.94 1.00 -2.03
CA PHE A 89 0.48 0.69 -1.96
C PHE A 89 1.22 1.68 -2.87
N SER A 90 1.93 2.61 -2.28
CA SER A 90 2.63 3.67 -3.01
C SER A 90 3.97 3.95 -2.37
N ILE A 91 4.98 4.19 -3.21
CA ILE A 91 6.33 4.60 -2.78
C ILE A 91 6.75 5.74 -3.71
N THR A 92 7.32 6.81 -3.14
CA THR A 92 7.80 7.94 -3.93
C THR A 92 8.80 7.47 -4.99
N SER A 93 8.80 8.13 -6.15
CA SER A 93 9.59 7.70 -7.30
C SER A 93 11.07 7.54 -6.98
N GLU A 94 11.63 8.45 -6.20
CA GLU A 94 13.06 8.42 -5.81
C GLU A 94 13.43 7.25 -4.90
N HIS A 95 12.44 6.60 -4.28
CA HIS A 95 12.66 5.47 -3.38
C HIS A 95 12.23 4.14 -4.01
N GLN A 96 11.78 4.16 -5.26
CA GLN A 96 11.43 2.94 -5.98
C GLN A 96 12.69 2.19 -6.47
N SER A 97 12.55 0.90 -6.74
CA SER A 97 13.62 0.02 -7.23
C SER A 97 14.81 -0.11 -6.26
N LYS A 98 14.58 0.07 -4.97
CA LYS A 98 15.59 -0.05 -3.93
C LYS A 98 15.28 -1.15 -2.91
N GLY A 99 14.27 -1.97 -3.17
CA GLY A 99 13.90 -3.07 -2.29
C GLY A 99 12.88 -2.74 -1.20
N TYR A 100 12.45 -1.48 -1.08
CA TYR A 100 11.49 -1.11 -0.04
C TYR A 100 10.13 -1.76 -0.23
N GLY A 101 9.63 -1.79 -1.48
CA GLY A 101 8.34 -2.43 -1.77
C GLY A 101 8.33 -3.91 -1.45
N ARG A 102 9.41 -4.61 -1.82
CA ARG A 102 9.57 -6.03 -1.53
C ARG A 102 9.59 -6.29 -0.04
N ALA A 103 10.29 -5.47 0.72
CA ALA A 103 10.38 -5.63 2.16
C ALA A 103 9.04 -5.43 2.85
N ALA A 104 8.28 -4.40 2.45
CA ALA A 104 6.94 -4.17 2.98
C ALA A 104 6.00 -5.32 2.63
N TRP A 105 6.04 -5.78 1.38
CA TRP A 105 5.21 -6.90 0.94
C TRP A 105 5.48 -8.15 1.77
N ASN A 106 6.75 -8.49 1.96
CA ASN A 106 7.11 -9.69 2.74
C ASN A 106 6.63 -9.58 4.19
N HIS A 107 6.76 -8.42 4.81
CA HIS A 107 6.27 -8.20 6.17
C HIS A 107 4.74 -8.32 6.25
N PHE A 108 4.05 -7.70 5.30
CA PHE A 108 2.60 -7.80 5.18
C PHE A 108 2.15 -9.25 5.01
N VAL A 109 2.78 -10.00 4.10
CA VAL A 109 2.44 -11.41 3.86
C VAL A 109 2.63 -12.26 5.12
N ASP A 110 3.75 -12.08 5.82
CA ASP A 110 3.98 -12.79 7.08
C ASP A 110 2.87 -12.52 8.10
N SER A 111 2.50 -11.27 8.24
CA SER A 111 1.45 -10.87 9.18
C SER A 111 0.09 -11.43 8.78
N ALA A 112 -0.22 -11.42 7.49
CA ALA A 112 -1.49 -11.94 6.98
C ALA A 112 -1.59 -13.45 7.18
N ILE A 113 -0.52 -14.18 6.88
CA ILE A 113 -0.49 -15.65 7.09
C ILE A 113 -0.68 -15.98 8.57
N LYS A 114 0.00 -15.26 9.46
CA LYS A 114 -0.16 -15.43 10.90
C LYS A 114 -1.59 -15.13 11.37
N GLY A 115 -2.27 -14.23 10.67
CA GLY A 115 -3.67 -13.89 10.94
C GLY A 115 -4.68 -14.87 10.37
N GLY A 116 -4.23 -15.94 9.69
CA GLY A 116 -5.11 -16.96 9.13
C GLY A 116 -5.57 -16.70 7.70
N PHE A 117 -4.99 -15.72 7.04
CA PHE A 117 -5.32 -15.42 5.64
C PHE A 117 -4.44 -16.22 4.70
N SER A 118 -4.96 -16.54 3.51
CA SER A 118 -4.25 -17.34 2.51
C SER A 118 -4.14 -16.63 1.16
N LYS A 119 -4.98 -15.62 0.90
CA LYS A 119 -5.04 -14.94 -0.39
C LYS A 119 -4.98 -13.44 -0.22
N VAL A 120 -4.55 -12.78 -1.29
CA VAL A 120 -4.51 -11.32 -1.39
C VAL A 120 -5.20 -10.87 -2.66
N GLN A 121 -5.93 -9.76 -2.56
CA GLN A 121 -6.60 -9.10 -3.67
C GLN A 121 -6.25 -7.63 -3.68
N LEU A 122 -6.17 -7.06 -4.87
CA LEU A 122 -5.97 -5.62 -5.04
C LEU A 122 -6.53 -5.17 -6.37
N GLU A 123 -6.66 -3.84 -6.53
CA GLU A 123 -6.99 -3.19 -7.78
C GLU A 123 -5.80 -2.36 -8.23
N VAL A 124 -5.55 -2.34 -9.54
CA VAL A 124 -4.43 -1.61 -10.12
C VAL A 124 -4.84 -1.03 -11.46
N LYS A 125 -4.34 0.17 -11.79
CA LYS A 125 -4.61 0.77 -13.10
C LYS A 125 -4.01 -0.06 -14.23
N ALA A 126 -4.73 -0.16 -15.34
CA ALA A 126 -4.22 -0.82 -16.54
C ALA A 126 -2.93 -0.16 -17.04
N SER A 127 -2.79 1.16 -16.85
CA SER A 127 -1.59 1.91 -17.24
C SER A 127 -0.39 1.69 -16.29
N ASN A 128 -0.63 1.13 -15.10
CA ASN A 128 0.45 0.87 -14.14
C ASN A 128 1.09 -0.48 -14.42
N THR A 129 1.87 -0.55 -15.49
CA THR A 129 2.52 -1.81 -15.90
C THR A 129 3.57 -2.27 -14.89
N ARG A 130 4.24 -1.34 -14.25
CA ARG A 130 5.25 -1.64 -13.23
C ARG A 130 4.63 -2.29 -11.99
N GLY A 131 3.51 -1.75 -11.52
CA GLY A 131 2.77 -2.35 -10.40
C GLY A 131 2.28 -3.75 -10.75
N GLN A 132 1.71 -3.91 -11.94
CA GLN A 132 1.24 -5.22 -12.39
C GLN A 132 2.38 -6.25 -12.42
N GLU A 133 3.54 -5.86 -12.91
CA GLU A 133 4.72 -6.75 -12.95
C GLU A 133 5.16 -7.14 -11.54
N PHE A 134 5.17 -6.17 -10.62
CA PHE A 134 5.49 -6.43 -9.21
C PHE A 134 4.55 -7.50 -8.63
N TYR A 135 3.26 -7.36 -8.89
CA TYR A 135 2.25 -8.29 -8.36
C TYR A 135 2.29 -9.66 -9.06
N ARG A 136 2.53 -9.68 -10.36
CA ARG A 136 2.68 -10.96 -11.10
C ARG A 136 3.85 -11.79 -10.56
N LYS A 137 4.96 -11.15 -10.26
CA LYS A 137 6.12 -11.84 -9.67
C LYS A 137 5.78 -12.50 -8.34
N ARG A 138 4.76 -12.01 -7.67
CA ARG A 138 4.29 -12.54 -6.38
C ARG A 138 3.11 -13.50 -6.52
N GLY A 139 2.81 -13.87 -7.76
CA GLY A 139 1.80 -14.89 -8.03
C GLY A 139 0.39 -14.38 -8.22
N LEU A 140 0.17 -13.05 -8.24
CA LEU A 140 -1.15 -12.52 -8.52
C LEU A 140 -1.42 -12.53 -10.03
N VAL A 141 -2.68 -12.77 -10.38
CA VAL A 141 -3.14 -12.76 -11.77
C VAL A 141 -4.33 -11.82 -11.91
N ILE A 142 -4.51 -11.30 -13.12
CA ILE A 142 -5.68 -10.46 -13.43
C ILE A 142 -6.91 -11.36 -13.47
N MET A 143 -7.90 -11.03 -12.65
CA MET A 143 -9.16 -11.77 -12.57
C MET A 143 -10.26 -11.05 -13.33
N ASN A 144 -10.32 -9.73 -13.28
CA ASN A 144 -11.38 -8.93 -13.89
C ASN A 144 -10.83 -7.60 -14.39
N GLU A 145 -11.48 -7.05 -15.42
CA GLU A 145 -11.33 -5.67 -15.81
C GLU A 145 -12.32 -4.80 -15.03
N LEU A 146 -11.89 -3.59 -14.66
CA LEU A 146 -12.70 -2.65 -13.88
C LEU A 146 -12.94 -1.40 -14.70
N GLN A 147 -14.14 -1.33 -15.30
CA GLN A 147 -14.56 -0.17 -16.08
C GLN A 147 -15.02 0.94 -15.12
N GLY A 148 -14.52 2.17 -15.32
CA GLY A 148 -14.95 3.32 -14.53
C GLY A 148 -14.53 3.32 -13.07
N TYR A 149 -13.71 2.39 -12.65
CA TYR A 149 -13.22 2.32 -11.27
C TYR A 149 -12.24 3.47 -10.96
N TYR A 150 -11.36 3.78 -11.91
CA TYR A 150 -10.44 4.91 -11.82
C TYR A 150 -10.92 6.04 -12.71
N SER A 151 -10.78 7.28 -12.24
CA SER A 151 -11.13 8.46 -13.03
C SER A 151 -10.28 8.58 -14.31
N SER A 152 -9.08 8.03 -14.30
CA SER A 152 -8.11 8.14 -15.39
C SER A 152 -8.16 6.96 -16.36
N GLY A 153 -9.04 5.97 -16.18
CA GLY A 153 -9.19 4.87 -17.15
C GLY A 153 -9.44 3.50 -16.53
N LEU A 154 -9.14 2.48 -17.33
CA LEU A 154 -9.36 1.08 -17.02
C LEU A 154 -8.47 0.62 -15.86
N GLY A 155 -9.02 -0.20 -15.00
CA GLY A 155 -8.29 -0.90 -13.95
C GLY A 155 -8.43 -2.42 -14.05
N TYR A 156 -7.65 -3.11 -13.25
CA TYR A 156 -7.71 -4.56 -13.11
C TYR A 156 -7.84 -4.96 -11.65
N MET A 157 -8.63 -5.97 -11.38
CA MET A 157 -8.58 -6.66 -10.10
C MET A 157 -7.62 -7.83 -10.23
N MET A 158 -6.65 -7.91 -9.34
CA MET A 158 -5.68 -9.00 -9.28
C MET A 158 -5.84 -9.77 -7.98
N ARG A 159 -5.63 -11.07 -8.03
CA ARG A 159 -5.73 -11.94 -6.86
C ARG A 159 -4.72 -13.08 -6.97
N GLY A 160 -4.25 -13.55 -5.82
CA GLY A 160 -3.35 -14.69 -5.75
C GLY A 160 -3.17 -15.19 -4.33
N ASN A 161 -2.38 -16.23 -4.18
CA ASN A 161 -1.99 -16.72 -2.87
C ASN A 161 -0.98 -15.77 -2.23
N LEU A 162 -0.95 -15.74 -0.90
CA LEU A 162 0.03 -14.94 -0.17
C LEU A 162 1.41 -15.57 -0.33
N ASN A 163 2.31 -14.90 -1.04
CA ASN A 163 3.67 -15.34 -1.32
C ASN A 163 4.67 -14.22 -1.08
N LYS A 164 5.81 -14.58 -0.49
CA LYS A 164 6.96 -13.70 -0.31
C LYS A 164 7.99 -13.98 -1.40
N TYR A 165 8.63 -12.91 -1.88
CA TYR A 165 9.75 -13.02 -2.82
C TYR A 165 10.73 -11.89 -2.68
#